data_bc5aa2937b831deae7013d4d280901a8
#
_entry.id   bc5aa2937b831deae7013d4d280901a8
#
_cell.length_a   1.000
_cell.length_b   1.000
_cell.length_c   1.000
_cell.angle_alpha   90.00
_cell.angle_beta   90.00
_cell.angle_gamma   90.00
#
_symmetry.space_group_name_H-M   'P 1'
#
loop_
_entity.id
_entity.type
_entity.pdbx_description
1 polymer ?
#
loop_
_entity_poly.entity_id
_entity_poly.type
_entity_poly.pdbx_seq_one_letter_code
_entity_poly.pdbx_strand_id
1 'polypeptide(L)'
;MNDPDILKLVKEQEDYLIKMRRYFHMNPELSNKEFETRKTIISELEKMGVEYRLAAGTGLVAIIKGGKPGKHHLLRCDMDALPVKEDTDNLIQPKACVSQKPGVCHACGHDAHMAMMLTTIKVLSQVREQLKGTVYCCFEEGEEALDGYQHVLELVSEYPIDDCFALHVYNDMPAGKINLVSGPRMAGAVCFGVHVIGK
;
A
#
# COMPACT_ATOMS: atom_id res chain seq x y z
N MET A 1 -0.17 -16.96 19.10
CA MET A 1 -0.51 -15.61 19.56
C MET A 1 -2.00 -15.44 19.45
N ASN A 2 -2.63 -14.77 20.40
CA ASN A 2 -4.08 -14.53 20.40
C ASN A 2 -4.37 -13.19 19.71
N ASP A 3 -5.59 -13.00 19.19
CA ASP A 3 -6.00 -11.72 18.58
C ASP A 3 -5.75 -10.49 19.48
N PRO A 4 -6.01 -10.56 20.81
CA PRO A 4 -5.70 -9.44 21.72
C PRO A 4 -4.22 -9.06 21.77
N ASP A 5 -3.31 -10.00 21.60
CA ASP A 5 -1.86 -9.74 21.62
C ASP A 5 -1.43 -8.98 20.37
N ILE A 6 -1.99 -9.34 19.19
CA ILE A 6 -1.76 -8.63 17.91
C ILE A 6 -2.31 -7.21 18.00
N LEU A 7 -3.53 -7.03 18.49
CA LEU A 7 -4.16 -5.70 18.61
C LEU A 7 -3.35 -4.78 19.54
N LYS A 8 -2.75 -5.30 20.61
CA LYS A 8 -1.86 -4.52 21.46
C LYS A 8 -0.62 -4.06 20.69
N LEU A 9 0.06 -4.97 19.98
CA LEU A 9 1.23 -4.64 19.18
C LEU A 9 0.92 -3.60 18.09
N VAL A 10 -0.23 -3.71 17.43
CA VAL A 10 -0.68 -2.73 16.44
C VAL A 10 -0.89 -1.36 17.10
N LYS A 11 -1.53 -1.31 18.24
CA LYS A 11 -1.79 -0.08 18.98
C LYS A 11 -0.51 0.64 19.43
N GLU A 12 0.53 -0.11 19.77
CA GLU A 12 1.86 0.42 20.08
C GLU A 12 2.56 1.05 18.87
N GLN A 13 2.07 0.81 17.64
CA GLN A 13 2.61 1.39 16.41
C GLN A 13 1.81 2.59 15.88
N GLU A 14 0.84 3.12 16.61
CA GLU A 14 -0.03 4.21 16.15
C GLU A 14 0.76 5.45 15.71
N ASP A 15 1.72 5.89 16.50
CA ASP A 15 2.57 7.05 16.17
C ASP A 15 3.40 6.82 14.91
N TYR A 16 3.91 5.59 14.72
CA TYR A 16 4.63 5.21 13.52
C TYR A 16 3.73 5.23 12.29
N LEU A 17 2.53 4.66 12.39
CA LEU A 17 1.53 4.66 11.33
C LEU A 17 1.20 6.09 10.88
N ILE A 18 0.86 6.97 11.84
CA ILE A 18 0.50 8.36 11.57
C ILE A 18 1.68 9.11 10.94
N LYS A 19 2.89 8.90 11.45
CA LYS A 19 4.11 9.50 10.91
C LYS A 19 4.34 9.10 9.45
N MET A 20 4.25 7.81 9.13
CA MET A 20 4.47 7.30 7.77
C MET A 20 3.38 7.78 6.82
N ARG A 21 2.13 7.76 7.23
CA ARG A 21 1.01 8.29 6.44
C ARG A 21 1.22 9.76 6.10
N ARG A 22 1.57 10.59 7.06
CA ARG A 22 1.84 12.02 6.83
C ARG A 22 3.06 12.24 5.95
N TYR A 23 4.11 11.45 6.10
CA TYR A 23 5.29 11.53 5.26
C TYR A 23 4.97 11.26 3.80
N PHE A 24 4.27 10.16 3.48
CA PHE A 24 3.87 9.85 2.11
C PHE A 24 2.91 10.90 1.56
N HIS A 25 1.96 11.36 2.36
CA HIS A 25 1.02 12.40 1.97
C HIS A 25 1.70 13.71 1.56
N MET A 26 2.74 14.10 2.29
CA MET A 26 3.52 15.31 1.97
C MET A 26 4.46 15.13 0.78
N ASN A 27 4.83 13.92 0.43
CA ASN A 27 5.82 13.62 -0.61
C ASN A 27 5.25 12.69 -1.69
N PRO A 28 4.10 13.02 -2.29
CA PRO A 28 3.47 12.16 -3.30
C PRO A 28 4.28 12.13 -4.59
N GLU A 29 4.26 10.99 -5.27
CA GLU A 29 4.84 10.80 -6.60
C GLU A 29 3.81 10.17 -7.54
N LEU A 30 3.83 10.59 -8.80
CA LEU A 30 2.91 10.08 -9.84
C LEU A 30 3.23 8.64 -10.21
N SER A 31 2.25 7.97 -10.83
CA SER A 31 2.35 6.61 -11.38
C SER A 31 3.65 6.41 -12.17
N ASN A 32 4.33 5.31 -11.90
CA ASN A 32 5.62 4.92 -12.50
C ASN A 32 6.79 5.89 -12.25
N LYS A 33 6.65 6.79 -11.27
CA LYS A 33 7.67 7.76 -10.85
C LYS A 33 7.91 7.74 -9.34
N GLU A 34 7.49 6.69 -8.65
CA GLU A 34 7.53 6.52 -7.19
C GLU A 34 8.94 6.17 -6.68
N PHE A 35 9.97 6.89 -7.17
CA PHE A 35 11.37 6.58 -6.87
C PHE A 35 11.76 6.89 -5.43
N GLU A 36 11.38 8.05 -4.90
CA GLU A 36 11.67 8.43 -3.52
C GLU A 36 10.73 7.70 -2.54
N THR A 37 9.50 7.43 -2.94
CA THR A 37 8.56 6.56 -2.24
C THR A 37 9.18 5.18 -2.03
N ARG A 38 9.67 4.53 -3.10
CA ARG A 38 10.36 3.24 -3.04
C ARG A 38 11.58 3.28 -2.12
N LYS A 39 12.43 4.30 -2.23
CA LYS A 39 13.61 4.46 -1.37
C LYS A 39 13.22 4.55 0.10
N THR A 40 12.16 5.27 0.41
CA THR A 40 11.64 5.40 1.77
C THR A 40 11.15 4.06 2.30
N ILE A 41 10.38 3.31 1.50
CA ILE A 41 9.91 1.97 1.86
C ILE A 41 11.11 1.05 2.11
N ILE A 42 12.10 1.01 1.22
CA ILE A 42 13.32 0.22 1.38
C ILE A 42 14.03 0.58 2.69
N SER A 43 14.23 1.87 2.97
CA SER A 43 14.86 2.31 4.21
C SER A 43 14.13 1.83 5.47
N GLU A 44 12.79 1.81 5.45
CA GLU A 44 12.01 1.27 6.56
C GLU A 44 12.13 -0.25 6.67
N LEU A 45 12.12 -0.98 5.55
CA LEU A 45 12.33 -2.44 5.53
C LEU A 45 13.71 -2.83 6.07
N GLU A 46 14.74 -2.10 5.69
CA GLU A 46 16.12 -2.31 6.18
C GLU A 46 16.24 -2.09 7.69
N LYS A 47 15.59 -1.05 8.25
CA LYS A 47 15.52 -0.82 9.70
C LYS A 47 14.81 -1.95 10.44
N MET A 48 13.87 -2.62 9.80
CA MET A 48 13.15 -3.78 10.35
C MET A 48 13.87 -5.11 10.12
N GLY A 49 14.96 -5.14 9.35
CA GLY A 49 15.65 -6.35 8.96
C GLY A 49 14.82 -7.29 8.08
N VAL A 50 13.98 -6.72 7.21
CA VAL A 50 13.08 -7.46 6.34
C VAL A 50 13.68 -7.60 4.94
N GLU A 51 13.71 -8.83 4.44
CA GLU A 51 14.12 -9.14 3.06
C GLU A 51 13.13 -8.53 2.06
N TYR A 52 13.63 -8.03 0.93
CA TYR A 52 12.79 -7.54 -0.15
C TYR A 52 13.37 -7.83 -1.52
N ARG A 53 12.53 -7.81 -2.55
CA ARG A 53 12.93 -7.86 -3.97
C ARG A 53 12.26 -6.74 -4.74
N LEU A 54 13.00 -6.18 -5.68
CA LEU A 54 12.54 -5.07 -6.54
C LEU A 54 11.85 -5.63 -7.78
N ALA A 55 10.73 -5.04 -8.15
CA ALA A 55 10.14 -5.22 -9.47
C ALA A 55 10.93 -4.45 -10.54
N ALA A 56 10.66 -4.70 -11.81
CA ALA A 56 11.32 -4.01 -12.92
C ALA A 56 11.03 -2.50 -12.95
N GLY A 57 9.86 -2.09 -12.46
CA GLY A 57 9.48 -0.67 -12.29
C GLY A 57 9.90 -0.11 -10.93
N THR A 58 9.01 0.65 -10.31
CA THR A 58 9.22 1.25 -8.98
C THR A 58 8.67 0.40 -7.82
N GLY A 59 7.89 -0.65 -8.11
CA GLY A 59 7.32 -1.56 -7.12
C GLY A 59 8.34 -2.48 -6.45
N LEU A 60 7.92 -3.12 -5.39
CA LEU A 60 8.73 -4.11 -4.66
C LEU A 60 7.85 -5.07 -3.85
N VAL A 61 8.46 -6.19 -3.44
CA VAL A 61 7.85 -7.17 -2.54
C VAL A 61 8.74 -7.38 -1.33
N ALA A 62 8.22 -7.10 -0.13
CA ALA A 62 8.85 -7.47 1.13
C ALA A 62 8.45 -8.90 1.53
N ILE A 63 9.36 -9.65 2.17
CA ILE A 63 9.21 -11.07 2.42
C ILE A 63 9.39 -11.35 3.92
N ILE A 64 8.34 -11.81 4.58
CA ILE A 64 8.35 -12.19 5.99
C ILE A 64 8.22 -13.71 6.09
N LYS A 65 9.34 -14.38 6.28
CA LYS A 65 9.39 -15.84 6.48
C LYS A 65 9.04 -16.14 7.94
N GLY A 66 7.97 -16.87 8.17
CA GLY A 66 7.57 -17.34 9.49
C GLY A 66 8.50 -18.45 10.01
N GLY A 67 8.53 -18.62 11.33
CA GLY A 67 9.33 -19.66 11.99
C GLY A 67 8.78 -21.08 11.85
N LYS A 68 7.59 -21.26 11.24
CA LYS A 68 6.90 -22.55 11.12
C LYS A 68 6.39 -22.77 9.71
N PRO A 69 6.32 -24.02 9.21
CA PRO A 69 5.66 -24.34 7.93
C PRO A 69 4.21 -23.88 7.91
N GLY A 70 3.75 -23.40 6.77
CA GLY A 70 2.38 -22.95 6.59
C GLY A 70 2.13 -22.41 5.18
N LYS A 71 0.99 -21.75 5.00
CA LYS A 71 0.57 -21.15 3.76
C LYS A 71 1.37 -19.88 3.41
N HIS A 72 1.27 -19.50 2.15
CA HIS A 72 1.89 -18.33 1.59
C HIS A 72 0.81 -17.28 1.27
N HIS A 73 0.86 -16.16 1.97
CA HIS A 73 -0.12 -15.09 1.87
C HIS A 73 0.48 -13.89 1.14
N LEU A 74 -0.24 -13.30 0.20
CA LEU A 74 0.12 -12.03 -0.42
C LEU A 74 -0.75 -10.91 0.15
N LEU A 75 -0.11 -9.89 0.68
CA LEU A 75 -0.75 -8.61 0.98
C LEU A 75 -0.38 -7.60 -0.10
N ARG A 76 -1.33 -6.82 -0.60
CA ARG A 76 -1.10 -5.82 -1.65
C ARG A 76 -1.51 -4.43 -1.19
N CYS A 77 -0.68 -3.45 -1.46
CA CYS A 77 -1.02 -2.03 -1.46
C CYS A 77 -0.43 -1.35 -2.71
N ASP A 78 -1.02 -0.25 -3.08
CA ASP A 78 -0.59 0.68 -4.12
C ASP A 78 0.29 1.81 -3.55
N MET A 79 1.05 2.51 -4.42
CA MET A 79 2.04 3.50 -3.97
C MET A 79 1.89 4.88 -4.60
N ASP A 80 1.26 4.96 -5.76
CA ASP A 80 1.24 6.16 -6.59
C ASP A 80 0.22 7.20 -6.16
N ALA A 81 0.38 8.42 -6.66
CA ALA A 81 -0.48 9.57 -6.41
C ALA A 81 -1.04 10.11 -7.73
N LEU A 82 -2.04 10.96 -7.62
CA LEU A 82 -2.77 11.56 -8.72
C LEU A 82 -2.28 12.98 -9.07
N PRO A 83 -2.36 13.41 -10.34
CA PRO A 83 -2.07 14.77 -10.77
C PRO A 83 -3.22 15.73 -10.41
N VAL A 84 -3.51 15.81 -9.11
CA VAL A 84 -4.61 16.60 -8.54
C VAL A 84 -4.04 17.63 -7.58
N LYS A 85 -4.45 18.88 -7.74
CA LYS A 85 -4.10 19.95 -6.80
C LYS A 85 -4.88 19.72 -5.50
N GLU A 86 -4.15 19.57 -4.41
CA GLU A 86 -4.76 19.45 -3.10
C GLU A 86 -5.25 20.81 -2.58
N ASP A 87 -6.42 20.81 -1.95
CA ASP A 87 -6.90 21.95 -1.16
C ASP A 87 -6.24 21.91 0.23
N THR A 88 -5.82 23.07 0.73
CA THR A 88 -5.19 23.22 2.06
C THR A 88 -6.17 23.10 3.21
N ASP A 89 -7.46 23.29 2.92
CA ASP A 89 -8.52 23.20 3.89
C ASP A 89 -9.41 21.98 3.64
N ASN A 90 -9.96 21.42 4.70
CA ASN A 90 -11.10 20.54 4.60
C ASN A 90 -12.40 21.34 4.91
N LEU A 91 -13.56 20.69 4.90
CA LEU A 91 -14.85 21.35 5.11
C LEU A 91 -14.99 22.06 6.46
N ILE A 92 -14.13 21.80 7.44
CA ILE A 92 -14.30 22.24 8.82
C ILE A 92 -13.11 23.06 9.32
N GLN A 93 -11.89 22.70 8.91
CA GLN A 93 -10.64 23.30 9.43
C GLN A 93 -9.48 23.06 8.46
N PRO A 94 -8.36 23.80 8.62
CA PRO A 94 -7.14 23.53 7.89
C PRO A 94 -6.66 22.09 8.10
N LYS A 95 -6.16 21.46 7.04
CA LYS A 95 -5.60 20.11 7.10
C LYS A 95 -4.33 20.09 7.95
N ALA A 96 -4.16 19.08 8.78
CA ALA A 96 -2.96 18.88 9.59
C ALA A 96 -1.71 18.55 8.74
N CYS A 97 -1.92 18.15 7.48
CA CYS A 97 -0.87 17.73 6.57
C CYS A 97 -1.39 17.88 5.14
N VAL A 98 -0.60 18.48 4.27
CA VAL A 98 -0.91 18.69 2.85
C VAL A 98 0.29 18.31 1.99
N SER A 99 0.05 18.00 0.72
CA SER A 99 1.12 17.73 -0.24
C SER A 99 2.10 18.90 -0.36
N GLN A 100 3.38 18.60 -0.40
CA GLN A 100 4.45 19.56 -0.69
C GLN A 100 4.84 19.57 -2.18
N LYS A 101 4.13 18.80 -3.01
CA LYS A 101 4.34 18.72 -4.46
C LYS A 101 3.20 19.44 -5.19
N PRO A 102 3.45 20.59 -5.81
CA PRO A 102 2.40 21.32 -6.50
C PRO A 102 1.68 20.48 -7.56
N GLY A 103 0.35 20.42 -7.47
CA GLY A 103 -0.47 19.71 -8.44
C GLY A 103 -0.46 18.18 -8.34
N VAL A 104 0.11 17.62 -7.27
CA VAL A 104 0.12 16.16 -7.03
C VAL A 104 -0.33 15.89 -5.60
N CYS A 105 -1.24 14.95 -5.39
CA CYS A 105 -1.61 14.50 -4.04
C CYS A 105 -2.12 13.05 -4.04
N HIS A 106 -2.08 12.42 -2.87
CA HIS A 106 -2.69 11.11 -2.62
C HIS A 106 -4.21 11.22 -2.42
N ALA A 107 -4.93 11.61 -3.49
CA ALA A 107 -6.39 11.78 -3.42
C ALA A 107 -7.14 10.43 -3.28
N CYS A 108 -6.54 9.33 -3.73
CA CYS A 108 -7.09 7.98 -3.60
C CYS A 108 -6.74 7.30 -2.26
N GLY A 109 -5.81 7.86 -1.48
CA GLY A 109 -5.48 7.35 -0.15
C GLY A 109 -4.37 6.30 -0.09
N HIS A 110 -3.56 6.17 -1.15
CA HIS A 110 -2.46 5.20 -1.22
C HIS A 110 -1.37 5.47 -0.18
N ASP A 111 -1.21 6.71 0.29
CA ASP A 111 -0.38 7.08 1.44
C ASP A 111 -0.78 6.34 2.73
N ALA A 112 -2.09 6.17 2.95
CA ALA A 112 -2.59 5.38 4.07
C ALA A 112 -2.36 3.88 3.85
N HIS A 113 -2.52 3.39 2.62
CA HIS A 113 -2.26 1.99 2.29
C HIS A 113 -0.80 1.60 2.54
N MET A 114 0.15 2.40 2.08
CA MET A 114 1.59 2.19 2.34
C MET A 114 1.93 2.23 3.83
N ALA A 115 1.37 3.20 4.56
CA ALA A 115 1.61 3.32 5.99
C ALA A 115 1.05 2.11 6.77
N MET A 116 -0.13 1.63 6.41
CA MET A 116 -0.72 0.42 6.98
C MET A 116 0.11 -0.81 6.65
N MET A 117 0.59 -0.95 5.40
CA MET A 117 1.45 -2.05 4.99
C MET A 117 2.76 -2.07 5.78
N LEU A 118 3.48 -0.94 5.88
CA LEU A 118 4.71 -0.84 6.65
C LEU A 118 4.48 -1.15 8.14
N THR A 119 3.36 -0.69 8.70
CA THR A 119 2.99 -0.99 10.08
C THR A 119 2.72 -2.49 10.27
N THR A 120 2.01 -3.10 9.34
CA THR A 120 1.75 -4.55 9.32
C THR A 120 3.07 -5.33 9.26
N ILE A 121 3.97 -4.97 8.35
CA ILE A 121 5.30 -5.58 8.24
C ILE A 121 6.06 -5.47 9.57
N LYS A 122 6.03 -4.29 10.19
CA LYS A 122 6.70 -4.05 11.47
C LYS A 122 6.18 -4.94 12.60
N VAL A 123 4.86 -5.10 12.70
CA VAL A 123 4.23 -5.99 13.69
C VAL A 123 4.54 -7.45 13.37
N LEU A 124 4.37 -7.88 12.14
CA LEU A 124 4.63 -9.27 11.73
C LEU A 124 6.11 -9.65 11.95
N SER A 125 7.03 -8.71 11.70
CA SER A 125 8.47 -8.95 11.93
C SER A 125 8.81 -9.20 13.39
N GLN A 126 8.11 -8.55 14.33
CA GLN A 126 8.30 -8.79 15.77
C GLN A 126 7.86 -10.18 16.22
N VAL A 127 6.93 -10.79 15.51
CA VAL A 127 6.30 -12.06 15.87
C VAL A 127 6.61 -13.19 14.88
N ARG A 128 7.53 -12.97 13.95
CA ARG A 128 7.81 -13.88 12.82
C ARG A 128 8.07 -15.33 13.24
N GLU A 129 8.73 -15.57 14.38
CA GLU A 129 8.98 -16.92 14.88
C GLU A 129 7.69 -17.68 15.26
N GLN A 130 6.59 -16.97 15.46
CA GLN A 130 5.28 -17.55 15.78
C GLN A 130 4.42 -17.74 14.53
N LEU A 131 4.76 -17.05 13.43
CA LEU A 131 4.01 -17.13 12.17
C LEU A 131 4.22 -18.49 11.50
N LYS A 132 3.18 -18.94 10.83
CA LYS A 132 3.19 -20.13 9.96
C LYS A 132 3.22 -19.69 8.50
N GLY A 133 4.16 -20.24 7.71
CA GLY A 133 4.28 -19.93 6.30
C GLY A 133 5.03 -18.62 6.03
N THR A 134 4.72 -17.96 4.93
CA THR A 134 5.37 -16.73 4.48
C THR A 134 4.33 -15.68 4.13
N VAL A 135 4.60 -14.43 4.52
CA VAL A 135 3.79 -13.29 4.09
C VAL A 135 4.63 -12.45 3.11
N TYR A 136 4.12 -12.31 1.90
CA TYR A 136 4.65 -11.44 0.86
C TYR A 136 3.86 -10.14 0.90
N CYS A 137 4.55 -9.01 1.04
CA CYS A 137 3.94 -7.70 1.12
C CYS A 137 4.31 -6.92 -0.14
N CYS A 138 3.38 -6.84 -1.09
CA CYS A 138 3.54 -6.20 -2.38
C CYS A 138 3.20 -4.72 -2.29
N PHE A 139 4.13 -3.89 -2.72
CA PHE A 139 3.95 -2.45 -2.97
C PHE A 139 3.90 -2.27 -4.49
N GLU A 140 2.71 -2.01 -5.01
CA GLU A 140 2.45 -1.91 -6.44
C GLU A 140 2.56 -0.47 -6.92
N GLU A 141 3.34 -0.27 -7.97
CA GLU A 141 3.47 1.00 -8.67
C GLU A 141 2.37 1.18 -9.73
N GLY A 142 2.08 2.44 -10.08
CA GLY A 142 1.31 2.79 -11.27
C GLY A 142 -0.13 2.27 -11.29
N GLU A 143 -0.77 2.13 -10.14
CA GLU A 143 -2.14 1.63 -10.05
C GLU A 143 -3.12 2.54 -10.82
N GLU A 144 -2.97 3.85 -10.66
CA GLU A 144 -3.81 4.87 -11.29
C GLU A 144 -3.57 4.98 -12.82
N ALA A 145 -2.42 4.50 -13.31
CA ALA A 145 -2.12 4.42 -14.73
C ALA A 145 -2.56 3.10 -15.38
N LEU A 146 -2.99 2.11 -14.58
CA LEU A 146 -3.44 0.78 -15.00
C LEU A 146 -2.36 -0.03 -15.75
N ASP A 147 -1.08 0.21 -15.50
CA ASP A 147 0.03 -0.45 -16.21
C ASP A 147 1.15 -0.98 -15.29
N GLY A 148 1.33 -0.41 -14.11
CA GLY A 148 2.40 -0.81 -13.18
C GLY A 148 2.25 -2.21 -12.59
N TYR A 149 1.04 -2.72 -12.49
CA TYR A 149 0.77 -4.06 -11.93
C TYR A 149 1.54 -5.19 -12.63
N GLN A 150 1.91 -5.03 -13.90
CA GLN A 150 2.59 -6.06 -14.68
C GLN A 150 3.95 -6.43 -14.07
N HIS A 151 4.74 -5.43 -13.65
CA HIS A 151 6.06 -5.65 -13.09
C HIS A 151 6.01 -6.39 -11.74
N VAL A 152 5.07 -6.00 -10.86
CA VAL A 152 4.91 -6.72 -9.59
C VAL A 152 4.27 -8.08 -9.78
N LEU A 153 3.38 -8.25 -10.76
CA LEU A 153 2.77 -9.54 -11.08
C LEU A 153 3.82 -10.54 -11.57
N GLU A 154 4.74 -10.12 -12.43
CA GLU A 154 5.88 -10.94 -12.85
C GLU A 154 6.70 -11.41 -11.64
N LEU A 155 7.02 -10.49 -10.73
CA LEU A 155 7.79 -10.80 -9.53
C LEU A 155 7.03 -11.74 -8.58
N VAL A 156 5.74 -11.50 -8.30
CA VAL A 156 4.96 -12.37 -7.40
C VAL A 156 4.65 -13.73 -8.01
N SER A 157 4.63 -13.87 -9.34
CA SER A 157 4.43 -15.15 -10.00
C SER A 157 5.55 -16.18 -9.71
N GLU A 158 6.71 -15.72 -9.22
CA GLU A 158 7.80 -16.59 -8.77
C GLU A 158 7.51 -17.28 -7.43
N TYR A 159 6.48 -16.86 -6.70
CA TYR A 159 6.18 -17.35 -5.35
C TYR A 159 4.94 -18.25 -5.32
N PRO A 160 4.93 -19.27 -4.44
CA PRO A 160 3.78 -20.16 -4.28
C PRO A 160 2.68 -19.51 -3.43
N ILE A 161 1.94 -18.55 -3.98
CA ILE A 161 0.88 -17.83 -3.26
C ILE A 161 -0.36 -18.70 -3.12
N ASP A 162 -0.85 -18.89 -1.90
CA ASP A 162 -2.08 -19.62 -1.60
C ASP A 162 -3.32 -18.72 -1.62
N ASP A 163 -3.17 -17.48 -1.13
CA ASP A 163 -4.24 -16.48 -1.10
C ASP A 163 -3.69 -15.06 -1.11
N CYS A 164 -4.56 -14.10 -1.44
CA CYS A 164 -4.21 -12.69 -1.55
C CYS A 164 -5.23 -11.85 -0.79
N PHE A 165 -4.75 -10.80 -0.13
CA PHE A 165 -5.57 -9.82 0.56
C PHE A 165 -5.11 -8.40 0.21
N ALA A 166 -6.09 -7.53 -0.08
CA ALA A 166 -5.90 -6.09 -0.24
C ALA A 166 -7.04 -5.36 0.46
N LEU A 167 -6.81 -4.11 0.79
CA LEU A 167 -7.84 -3.21 1.31
C LEU A 167 -7.75 -1.86 0.63
N HIS A 168 -8.84 -1.11 0.68
CA HIS A 168 -8.87 0.26 0.20
C HIS A 168 -9.57 1.16 1.22
N VAL A 169 -8.99 2.33 1.51
CA VAL A 169 -9.69 3.35 2.31
C VAL A 169 -10.80 3.98 1.47
N TYR A 170 -11.92 4.30 2.11
CA TYR A 170 -13.08 4.82 1.40
C TYR A 170 -13.72 5.97 2.17
N ASN A 171 -13.88 7.13 1.55
CA ASN A 171 -14.32 8.35 2.20
C ASN A 171 -15.80 8.33 2.61
N ASP A 172 -16.64 7.52 1.96
CA ASP A 172 -18.07 7.40 2.29
C ASP A 172 -18.33 6.44 3.46
N MET A 173 -17.29 5.81 3.99
CA MET A 173 -17.42 4.88 5.11
C MET A 173 -17.11 5.57 6.44
N PRO A 174 -17.97 5.45 7.45
CA PRO A 174 -17.68 5.98 8.78
C PRO A 174 -16.39 5.43 9.36
N ALA A 175 -15.57 6.29 9.98
CA ALA A 175 -14.33 5.87 10.63
C ALA A 175 -14.59 4.76 11.68
N GLY A 176 -13.65 3.81 11.77
CA GLY A 176 -13.76 2.66 12.68
C GLY A 176 -14.63 1.51 12.16
N LYS A 177 -15.09 1.58 10.91
CA LYS A 177 -15.82 0.47 10.26
C LYS A 177 -15.00 -0.14 9.12
N ILE A 178 -15.18 -1.45 8.93
CA ILE A 178 -14.59 -2.23 7.84
C ILE A 178 -15.72 -2.94 7.11
N ASN A 179 -15.68 -2.91 5.78
CA ASN A 179 -16.63 -3.65 4.94
C ASN A 179 -15.99 -4.96 4.48
N LEU A 180 -16.46 -6.08 5.01
CA LEU A 180 -15.98 -7.44 4.74
C LEU A 180 -17.09 -8.34 4.18
N VAL A 181 -17.96 -7.85 3.34
CA VAL A 181 -19.04 -8.64 2.73
C VAL A 181 -18.49 -9.44 1.54
N SER A 182 -18.88 -10.71 1.39
CA SER A 182 -18.48 -11.55 0.26
C SER A 182 -19.08 -11.08 -1.07
N GLY A 183 -18.42 -11.41 -2.18
CA GLY A 183 -18.83 -11.06 -3.54
C GLY A 183 -18.04 -9.88 -4.12
N PRO A 184 -18.41 -9.38 -5.32
CA PRO A 184 -17.75 -8.27 -5.99
C PRO A 184 -17.71 -7.00 -5.12
N ARG A 185 -16.57 -6.33 -5.07
CA ARG A 185 -16.35 -5.12 -4.25
C ARG A 185 -15.98 -3.91 -5.05
N MET A 186 -15.17 -4.10 -6.08
CA MET A 186 -14.66 -3.03 -6.94
C MET A 186 -15.28 -3.16 -8.33
N ALA A 187 -15.49 -2.03 -9.00
CA ALA A 187 -15.94 -2.01 -10.38
C ALA A 187 -14.79 -2.44 -11.32
N GLY A 188 -15.15 -3.09 -12.42
CA GLY A 188 -14.24 -3.23 -13.55
C GLY A 188 -14.26 -1.96 -14.39
N ALA A 189 -13.11 -1.56 -14.92
CA ALA A 189 -12.98 -0.45 -15.84
C ALA A 189 -12.41 -0.92 -17.18
N VAL A 190 -12.95 -0.37 -18.29
CA VAL A 190 -12.42 -0.55 -19.63
C VAL A 190 -12.31 0.82 -20.27
N CYS A 191 -11.10 1.21 -20.65
CA CYS A 191 -10.86 2.45 -21.40
C CYS A 191 -10.79 2.16 -22.90
N PHE A 192 -11.51 2.93 -23.71
CA PHE A 192 -11.41 2.87 -25.16
C PHE A 192 -11.37 4.27 -25.76
N GLY A 193 -10.65 4.43 -26.85
CA GLY A 193 -10.58 5.68 -27.60
C GLY A 193 -11.25 5.55 -28.96
N VAL A 194 -11.97 6.59 -29.39
CA VAL A 194 -12.54 6.69 -30.73
C VAL A 194 -11.89 7.88 -31.42
N HIS A 195 -11.22 7.63 -32.53
CA HIS A 195 -10.60 8.66 -33.35
C HIS A 195 -11.41 8.85 -34.64
N VAL A 196 -12.07 10.00 -34.80
CA VAL A 196 -12.88 10.33 -36.00
C VAL A 196 -12.13 11.31 -36.88
N ILE A 197 -11.85 10.88 -38.11
CA ILE A 197 -11.23 11.74 -39.14
C ILE A 197 -12.34 12.20 -40.04
N GLY A 198 -12.63 13.50 -40.01
CA GLY A 198 -13.54 14.15 -40.95
C GLY A 198 -12.85 14.47 -42.31
N LYS A 199 -13.65 14.55 -43.39
CA LYS A 199 -13.19 15.11 -44.65
C LYS A 199 -13.39 16.60 -44.65
#